data_e776bd16aa968c2b1c63a57007f288f1
#
_entry.id   e776bd16aa968c2b1c63a57007f288f1
#
_cell.length_a   1.000
_cell.length_b   1.000
_cell.length_c   1.000
_cell.angle_alpha   90.00
_cell.angle_beta   90.00
_cell.angle_gamma   90.00
#
_symmetry.space_group_name_H-M   'P 1'
#
loop_
_entity.id
_entity.type
_entity.pdbx_description
1 polymer ?
#
loop_
_entity_poly.entity_id
_entity_poly.type
_entity_poly.pdbx_seq_one_letter_code
_entity_poly.pdbx_strand_id
1 'polypeptide(L)'
;MMNTPIDRTLVDKLIADLGIADFSRATIREVKAVAAQAEAASGVEFIKMEMGVPGLPPSAVGVEAEVEALRRGVASLYPDINGESMLKAEASRFVKAFVDVDISPEGCVPVTGSMQGTFASFLTCTQCQPERDTVLFIDPGFPVQKQQLVVMGARAESFDVYDYRGAARLGAKLESYLEQGNIAAIIYSSPNNPSWVCLREDELEAIGHLAARYEVPVLEDLAYFAMDFRRDLGRPFEPPYQPTVARYTDLYILLISGSKAFSYAGQRIGVACISDKLYHRAFPGLQARYGAPGTFGPVFIHRVLYALSSGTGHSAQYALAAMMRAASDGTYRFRDEVSVYGERARRLKEIFLRHGFYLVYDTDVDEPVADGFYFTIGYPNLTGGELAHELMYYGVSALPLDTTGSLRQGLRACTSFIQDHQYDLLEERMERFEREHRK
;
A
#
# COMPACT_ATOMS: atom_id res chain seq x y z
N MET A 1 28.48 -11.64 28.10
CA MET A 1 27.45 -10.65 27.76
C MET A 1 27.56 -10.37 26.27
N MET A 2 26.48 -10.35 25.53
CA MET A 2 26.49 -9.92 24.14
C MET A 2 26.98 -8.48 24.04
N ASN A 3 27.93 -8.20 23.17
CA ASN A 3 28.48 -6.86 23.01
C ASN A 3 27.74 -6.12 21.90
N THR A 4 26.57 -5.57 22.23
CA THR A 4 25.71 -4.83 21.29
C THR A 4 26.13 -3.36 21.17
N PRO A 5 25.95 -2.70 20.01
CA PRO A 5 26.24 -1.27 19.83
C PRO A 5 25.48 -0.34 20.80
N ILE A 6 24.26 -0.76 21.21
CA ILE A 6 23.41 -0.05 22.16
C ILE A 6 23.24 -0.92 23.40
N ASP A 7 23.28 -0.32 24.57
CA ASP A 7 23.06 -1.02 25.83
C ASP A 7 21.63 -1.64 25.84
N ARG A 8 21.56 -2.95 26.06
CA ARG A 8 20.29 -3.70 26.09
C ARG A 8 19.34 -3.17 27.16
N THR A 9 19.88 -2.84 28.36
CA THR A 9 19.06 -2.28 29.45
C THR A 9 18.44 -0.93 29.10
N LEU A 10 19.11 -0.12 28.30
CA LEU A 10 18.55 1.13 27.78
C LEU A 10 17.35 0.88 26.89
N VAL A 11 17.48 -0.03 25.91
CA VAL A 11 16.39 -0.33 24.95
C VAL A 11 15.19 -0.95 25.68
N ASP A 12 15.44 -1.93 26.57
CA ASP A 12 14.40 -2.60 27.35
C ASP A 12 13.63 -1.62 28.23
N LYS A 13 14.36 -0.68 28.87
CA LYS A 13 13.74 0.38 29.64
C LYS A 13 12.86 1.28 28.79
N LEU A 14 13.31 1.69 27.61
CA LEU A 14 12.53 2.54 26.69
C LEU A 14 11.25 1.86 26.23
N ILE A 15 11.31 0.57 25.93
CA ILE A 15 10.15 -0.25 25.55
C ILE A 15 9.15 -0.28 26.72
N ALA A 16 9.62 -0.52 27.93
CA ALA A 16 8.79 -0.54 29.13
C ALA A 16 8.17 0.84 29.44
N ASP A 17 8.96 1.91 29.37
CA ASP A 17 8.52 3.30 29.60
C ASP A 17 7.44 3.75 28.60
N LEU A 18 7.48 3.22 27.36
CA LEU A 18 6.46 3.45 26.33
C LEU A 18 5.23 2.54 26.49
N GLY A 19 5.23 1.64 27.46
CA GLY A 19 4.11 0.73 27.74
C GLY A 19 3.90 -0.35 26.69
N ILE A 20 4.93 -0.70 25.90
CA ILE A 20 4.86 -1.74 24.87
C ILE A 20 4.99 -3.10 25.54
N ALA A 21 3.86 -3.77 25.75
CA ALA A 21 3.83 -5.07 26.43
C ALA A 21 4.31 -6.24 25.55
N ASP A 22 4.13 -6.13 24.23
CA ASP A 22 4.48 -7.15 23.25
C ASP A 22 5.02 -6.47 21.99
N PHE A 23 6.32 -6.62 21.75
CA PHE A 23 6.99 -5.97 20.62
C PHE A 23 6.56 -6.55 19.27
N SER A 24 6.02 -7.79 19.23
CA SER A 24 5.48 -8.40 18.03
C SER A 24 4.26 -7.63 17.47
N ARG A 25 3.56 -6.93 18.36
CA ARG A 25 2.36 -6.13 18.05
C ARG A 25 2.63 -4.63 18.03
N ALA A 26 3.88 -4.23 18.19
CA ALA A 26 4.26 -2.82 18.19
C ALA A 26 3.86 -2.16 16.87
N THR A 27 3.20 -1.01 16.99
CA THR A 27 2.82 -0.20 15.85
C THR A 27 4.03 0.52 15.25
N ILE A 28 3.91 0.97 13.99
CA ILE A 28 4.96 1.78 13.34
C ILE A 28 5.38 2.98 14.20
N ARG A 29 4.42 3.60 14.91
CA ARG A 29 4.70 4.76 15.77
C ARG A 29 5.50 4.39 17.00
N GLU A 30 5.21 3.27 17.61
CA GLU A 30 5.92 2.76 18.79
C GLU A 30 7.34 2.34 18.42
N VAL A 31 7.52 1.54 17.37
CA VAL A 31 8.86 1.16 16.87
C VAL A 31 9.70 2.40 16.57
N LYS A 32 9.13 3.39 15.87
CA LYS A 32 9.79 4.67 15.60
C LYS A 32 10.17 5.43 16.89
N ALA A 33 9.27 5.44 17.88
CA ALA A 33 9.52 6.14 19.13
C ALA A 33 10.68 5.51 19.91
N VAL A 34 10.73 4.17 20.01
CA VAL A 34 11.85 3.44 20.64
C VAL A 34 13.16 3.75 19.91
N ALA A 35 13.18 3.62 18.56
CA ALA A 35 14.37 3.88 17.76
C ALA A 35 14.90 5.32 17.95
N ALA A 36 14.01 6.32 17.91
CA ALA A 36 14.40 7.72 18.07
C ALA A 36 14.95 8.03 19.47
N GLN A 37 14.32 7.48 20.52
CA GLN A 37 14.78 7.68 21.92
C GLN A 37 16.08 6.93 22.19
N ALA A 38 16.24 5.72 21.67
CA ALA A 38 17.48 4.95 21.80
C ALA A 38 18.65 5.63 21.07
N GLU A 39 18.43 6.15 19.86
CA GLU A 39 19.40 6.94 19.09
C GLU A 39 19.83 8.20 19.88
N ALA A 40 18.87 8.96 20.42
CA ALA A 40 19.14 10.16 21.17
C ALA A 40 19.91 9.91 22.48
N ALA A 41 19.60 8.80 23.17
CA ALA A 41 20.22 8.47 24.47
C ALA A 41 21.60 7.81 24.33
N SER A 42 21.82 7.00 23.27
CA SER A 42 23.06 6.27 23.06
C SER A 42 24.07 7.03 22.20
N GLY A 43 23.62 7.96 21.35
CA GLY A 43 24.42 8.59 20.29
C GLY A 43 24.72 7.67 19.12
N VAL A 44 24.14 6.47 19.07
CA VAL A 44 24.31 5.49 18.00
C VAL A 44 23.27 5.73 16.92
N GLU A 45 23.68 6.02 15.70
CA GLU A 45 22.80 6.20 14.54
C GLU A 45 21.93 4.95 14.29
N PHE A 46 20.63 5.15 14.04
CA PHE A 46 19.73 4.09 13.67
C PHE A 46 19.56 3.96 12.15
N ILE A 47 19.58 2.72 11.66
CA ILE A 47 19.16 2.37 10.30
C ILE A 47 17.66 2.09 10.34
N LYS A 48 16.88 3.09 9.88
CA LYS A 48 15.41 3.14 10.08
C LYS A 48 14.68 2.54 8.89
N MET A 49 14.21 1.30 9.06
CA MET A 49 13.48 0.54 8.03
C MET A 49 12.01 0.28 8.40
N GLU A 50 11.50 0.84 9.51
CA GLU A 50 10.12 0.66 9.95
C GLU A 50 9.12 1.53 9.17
N MET A 51 9.54 2.67 8.64
CA MET A 51 8.65 3.65 8.04
C MET A 51 8.49 3.51 6.53
N GLY A 52 7.25 3.32 6.08
CA GLY A 52 6.89 3.33 4.66
C GLY A 52 6.60 4.73 4.09
N VAL A 53 7.49 5.69 4.29
CA VAL A 53 7.37 7.07 3.77
C VAL A 53 8.35 7.26 2.62
N PRO A 54 8.02 8.01 1.55
CA PRO A 54 8.98 8.34 0.49
C PRO A 54 10.20 9.04 1.07
N GLY A 55 11.39 8.60 0.67
CA GLY A 55 12.67 9.22 1.05
C GLY A 55 13.25 10.14 -0.04
N LEU A 56 12.52 10.30 -1.14
CA LEU A 56 12.90 11.15 -2.27
C LEU A 56 12.19 12.51 -2.20
N PRO A 57 12.75 13.56 -2.82
CA PRO A 57 12.06 14.83 -3.00
C PRO A 57 10.71 14.64 -3.70
N PRO A 58 9.72 15.53 -3.46
CA PRO A 58 8.46 15.51 -4.18
C PRO A 58 8.69 15.86 -5.66
N SER A 59 7.82 15.37 -6.54
CA SER A 59 7.85 15.71 -7.97
C SER A 59 7.81 17.23 -8.18
N ALA A 60 8.79 17.77 -8.88
CA ALA A 60 8.84 19.19 -9.22
C ALA A 60 7.62 19.62 -10.05
N VAL A 61 7.15 18.75 -10.97
CA VAL A 61 5.94 18.99 -11.77
C VAL A 61 4.73 19.19 -10.88
N GLY A 62 4.58 18.36 -9.85
CA GLY A 62 3.48 18.50 -8.90
C GLY A 62 3.58 19.77 -8.06
N VAL A 63 4.77 20.06 -7.52
CA VAL A 63 5.01 21.25 -6.68
C VAL A 63 4.73 22.54 -7.45
N GLU A 64 5.23 22.67 -8.67
CA GLU A 64 5.02 23.86 -9.51
C GLU A 64 3.54 24.08 -9.83
N ALA A 65 2.83 23.01 -10.20
CA ALA A 65 1.40 23.10 -10.50
C ALA A 65 0.57 23.47 -9.26
N GLU A 66 0.92 22.95 -8.08
CA GLU A 66 0.26 23.30 -6.82
C GLU A 66 0.50 24.76 -6.42
N VAL A 67 1.74 25.22 -6.50
CA VAL A 67 2.10 26.63 -6.23
C VAL A 67 1.35 27.56 -7.16
N GLU A 68 1.25 27.25 -8.44
CA GLU A 68 0.50 28.05 -9.40
C GLU A 68 -1.01 28.07 -9.09
N ALA A 69 -1.58 26.93 -8.72
CA ALA A 69 -2.97 26.86 -8.29
C ALA A 69 -3.23 27.74 -7.05
N LEU A 70 -2.34 27.68 -6.05
CA LEU A 70 -2.42 28.54 -4.86
C LEU A 70 -2.33 30.02 -5.21
N ARG A 71 -1.44 30.44 -6.13
CA ARG A 71 -1.35 31.82 -6.63
C ARG A 71 -2.62 32.30 -7.31
N ARG A 72 -3.35 31.38 -7.98
CA ARG A 72 -4.67 31.69 -8.58
C ARG A 72 -5.80 31.77 -7.55
N GLY A 73 -5.51 31.52 -6.26
CA GLY A 73 -6.48 31.73 -5.18
C GLY A 73 -7.37 30.52 -4.89
N VAL A 74 -7.06 29.32 -5.37
CA VAL A 74 -7.90 28.12 -5.14
C VAL A 74 -8.09 27.80 -3.66
N ALA A 75 -7.15 28.22 -2.78
CA ALA A 75 -7.23 28.01 -1.35
C ALA A 75 -8.45 28.68 -0.67
N SER A 76 -9.04 29.68 -1.28
CA SER A 76 -10.24 30.38 -0.76
C SER A 76 -11.56 29.77 -1.24
N LEU A 77 -11.52 28.73 -2.07
CA LEU A 77 -12.69 28.11 -2.69
C LEU A 77 -12.80 26.64 -2.28
N TYR A 78 -14.01 26.19 -1.98
CA TYR A 78 -14.24 24.75 -1.87
C TYR A 78 -14.04 24.09 -3.23
N PRO A 79 -13.35 22.93 -3.31
CA PRO A 79 -13.32 22.14 -4.54
C PRO A 79 -14.70 21.59 -4.89
N ASP A 80 -14.94 21.29 -6.16
CA ASP A 80 -16.10 20.50 -6.54
C ASP A 80 -16.05 19.14 -5.81
N ILE A 81 -17.18 18.72 -5.25
CA ILE A 81 -17.27 17.43 -4.55
C ILE A 81 -17.01 16.25 -5.48
N ASN A 82 -17.34 16.38 -6.77
CA ASN A 82 -17.02 15.38 -7.78
C ASN A 82 -15.52 15.35 -8.13
N GLY A 83 -14.78 16.37 -7.69
CA GLY A 83 -13.38 16.59 -8.05
C GLY A 83 -13.21 17.51 -9.25
N GLU A 84 -12.00 18.09 -9.35
CA GLU A 84 -11.61 18.95 -10.46
C GLU A 84 -11.66 18.18 -11.80
N SER A 85 -12.37 18.71 -12.77
CA SER A 85 -12.58 18.07 -14.08
C SER A 85 -11.27 17.72 -14.79
N MET A 86 -10.25 18.55 -14.60
CA MET A 86 -8.91 18.32 -15.13
C MET A 86 -8.28 17.06 -14.52
N LEU A 87 -8.33 16.88 -13.18
CA LEU A 87 -7.79 15.68 -12.54
C LEU A 87 -8.52 14.43 -13.00
N LYS A 88 -9.85 14.49 -13.09
CA LYS A 88 -10.67 13.36 -13.55
C LYS A 88 -10.30 12.94 -14.98
N ALA A 89 -10.14 13.88 -15.89
CA ALA A 89 -9.72 13.61 -17.26
C ALA A 89 -8.31 13.02 -17.36
N GLU A 90 -7.36 13.59 -16.61
CA GLU A 90 -5.98 13.09 -16.64
C GLU A 90 -5.83 11.74 -15.90
N ALA A 91 -6.64 11.47 -14.88
CA ALA A 91 -6.67 10.16 -14.23
C ALA A 91 -7.23 9.08 -15.18
N SER A 92 -8.30 9.36 -15.90
CA SER A 92 -8.84 8.47 -16.95
C SER A 92 -7.77 8.18 -18.01
N ARG A 93 -7.10 9.23 -18.50
CA ARG A 93 -6.01 9.10 -19.49
C ARG A 93 -4.81 8.32 -18.95
N PHE A 94 -4.45 8.54 -17.68
CA PHE A 94 -3.36 7.82 -17.00
C PHE A 94 -3.66 6.33 -16.84
N VAL A 95 -4.88 5.97 -16.48
CA VAL A 95 -5.33 4.58 -16.43
C VAL A 95 -5.20 3.95 -17.82
N LYS A 96 -5.66 4.63 -18.89
CA LYS A 96 -5.47 4.11 -20.25
C LYS A 96 -4.00 3.97 -20.61
N ALA A 97 -3.17 4.96 -20.28
CA ALA A 97 -1.77 4.99 -20.67
C ALA A 97 -0.91 3.89 -20.01
N PHE A 98 -1.18 3.54 -18.74
CA PHE A 98 -0.30 2.66 -17.97
C PHE A 98 -0.95 1.35 -17.51
N VAL A 99 -2.27 1.23 -17.60
CA VAL A 99 -3.04 0.03 -17.20
C VAL A 99 -3.73 -0.62 -18.41
N ASP A 100 -3.87 0.14 -19.50
CA ASP A 100 -4.60 -0.23 -20.73
C ASP A 100 -6.07 -0.61 -20.49
N VAL A 101 -6.73 0.16 -19.63
CA VAL A 101 -8.16 0.04 -19.33
C VAL A 101 -8.85 1.35 -19.67
N ASP A 102 -10.00 1.28 -20.32
CA ASP A 102 -10.86 2.43 -20.58
C ASP A 102 -11.77 2.66 -19.38
N ILE A 103 -11.78 3.89 -18.86
CA ILE A 103 -12.65 4.32 -17.77
C ILE A 103 -13.12 5.76 -18.02
N SER A 104 -14.39 6.02 -17.75
CA SER A 104 -14.92 7.38 -17.86
C SER A 104 -14.27 8.32 -16.81
N PRO A 105 -13.97 9.58 -17.16
CA PRO A 105 -13.57 10.58 -16.19
C PRO A 105 -14.57 10.72 -15.03
N GLU A 106 -15.85 10.42 -15.23
CA GLU A 106 -16.88 10.45 -14.18
C GLU A 106 -16.54 9.49 -13.04
N GLY A 107 -16.06 8.28 -13.33
CA GLY A 107 -15.63 7.28 -12.36
C GLY A 107 -14.30 7.59 -11.65
N CYS A 108 -13.53 8.56 -12.13
CA CYS A 108 -12.26 8.96 -11.52
C CYS A 108 -12.51 10.02 -10.42
N VAL A 109 -12.57 9.58 -9.16
CA VAL A 109 -12.98 10.40 -8.02
C VAL A 109 -11.78 10.73 -7.14
N PRO A 110 -11.40 12.01 -6.95
CA PRO A 110 -10.32 12.41 -6.04
C PRO A 110 -10.61 12.03 -4.60
N VAL A 111 -9.57 11.56 -3.91
CA VAL A 111 -9.63 11.14 -2.50
C VAL A 111 -8.44 11.67 -1.72
N THR A 112 -8.59 11.89 -0.43
CA THR A 112 -7.53 12.35 0.48
C THR A 112 -6.56 11.18 0.78
N GLY A 113 -5.78 10.82 -0.25
CA GLY A 113 -4.95 9.61 -0.29
C GLY A 113 -5.80 8.33 -0.38
N SER A 114 -5.17 7.20 -0.77
CA SER A 114 -5.85 5.89 -0.83
C SER A 114 -6.55 5.49 0.47
N MET A 115 -6.10 6.02 1.61
CA MET A 115 -6.73 5.77 2.92
C MET A 115 -8.20 6.23 2.99
N GLN A 116 -8.52 7.41 2.45
CA GLN A 116 -9.91 7.84 2.34
C GLN A 116 -10.64 7.01 1.28
N GLY A 117 -9.94 6.68 0.19
CA GLY A 117 -10.49 5.83 -0.88
C GLY A 117 -10.90 4.45 -0.36
N THR A 118 -10.04 3.76 0.42
CA THR A 118 -10.39 2.46 1.01
C THR A 118 -11.53 2.58 2.01
N PHE A 119 -11.50 3.58 2.90
CA PHE A 119 -12.56 3.80 3.87
C PHE A 119 -13.92 4.02 3.18
N ALA A 120 -13.98 4.92 2.21
CA ALA A 120 -15.20 5.20 1.47
C ALA A 120 -15.70 3.98 0.67
N SER A 121 -14.78 3.23 0.07
CA SER A 121 -15.11 2.00 -0.67
C SER A 121 -15.66 0.93 0.25
N PHE A 122 -15.03 0.65 1.39
CA PHE A 122 -15.52 -0.33 2.35
C PHE A 122 -16.92 0.06 2.87
N LEU A 123 -17.07 1.33 3.29
CA LEU A 123 -18.35 1.81 3.80
C LEU A 123 -19.47 1.72 2.75
N THR A 124 -19.17 2.02 1.48
CA THR A 124 -20.18 1.93 0.42
C THR A 124 -20.48 0.48 0.07
N CYS A 125 -19.45 -0.38 -0.10
CA CYS A 125 -19.63 -1.77 -0.49
C CYS A 125 -20.38 -2.59 0.57
N THR A 126 -20.09 -2.41 1.85
CA THR A 126 -20.77 -3.12 2.96
C THR A 126 -22.24 -2.67 3.16
N GLN A 127 -22.67 -1.63 2.44
CA GLN A 127 -24.04 -1.14 2.45
C GLN A 127 -24.82 -1.46 1.18
N CYS A 128 -24.16 -2.04 0.15
CA CYS A 128 -24.82 -2.35 -1.12
C CYS A 128 -25.91 -3.40 -0.98
N GLN A 129 -25.66 -4.44 -0.20
CA GLN A 129 -26.56 -5.57 0.02
C GLN A 129 -26.60 -5.92 1.51
N PRO A 130 -27.77 -6.04 2.13
CA PRO A 130 -27.88 -6.24 3.58
C PRO A 130 -27.18 -7.49 4.12
N GLU A 131 -27.11 -8.55 3.30
CA GLU A 131 -26.47 -9.83 3.64
C GLU A 131 -24.96 -9.83 3.48
N ARG A 132 -24.38 -8.82 2.80
CA ARG A 132 -22.95 -8.73 2.50
C ARG A 132 -22.31 -7.61 3.34
N ASP A 133 -21.72 -7.98 4.45
CA ASP A 133 -21.12 -7.04 5.41
C ASP A 133 -19.64 -7.27 5.69
N THR A 134 -19.03 -8.22 4.97
CA THR A 134 -17.65 -8.68 5.19
C THR A 134 -16.74 -8.27 4.03
N VAL A 135 -15.60 -7.68 4.34
CA VAL A 135 -14.54 -7.42 3.36
C VAL A 135 -13.51 -8.54 3.44
N LEU A 136 -13.21 -9.17 2.30
CA LEU A 136 -12.21 -10.20 2.17
C LEU A 136 -10.85 -9.61 1.78
N PHE A 137 -9.85 -9.81 2.62
CA PHE A 137 -8.46 -9.39 2.39
C PHE A 137 -7.65 -10.55 1.81
N ILE A 138 -7.02 -10.31 0.67
CA ILE A 138 -5.94 -11.15 0.16
C ILE A 138 -4.66 -10.64 0.81
N ASP A 139 -4.34 -11.21 1.98
CA ASP A 139 -3.22 -10.83 2.82
C ASP A 139 -1.87 -11.42 2.33
N PRO A 140 -0.73 -10.96 2.87
CA PRO A 140 -0.60 -9.92 3.89
C PRO A 140 -0.97 -8.56 3.34
N GLY A 141 -1.38 -7.63 4.21
CA GLY A 141 -1.89 -6.33 3.78
C GLY A 141 -1.53 -5.18 4.75
N PHE A 142 -1.94 -3.98 4.37
CA PHE A 142 -1.72 -2.79 5.20
C PHE A 142 -2.67 -2.81 6.41
N PRO A 143 -2.15 -2.89 7.67
CA PRO A 143 -2.98 -3.15 8.86
C PRO A 143 -4.09 -2.11 9.08
N VAL A 144 -3.85 -0.85 8.66
CA VAL A 144 -4.80 0.24 8.88
C VAL A 144 -6.10 0.04 8.08
N GLN A 145 -6.08 -0.72 6.98
CA GLN A 145 -7.30 -1.03 6.23
C GLN A 145 -8.24 -1.92 7.07
N LYS A 146 -7.70 -2.90 7.82
CA LYS A 146 -8.50 -3.68 8.77
C LYS A 146 -8.99 -2.83 9.94
N GLN A 147 -8.15 -1.90 10.43
CA GLN A 147 -8.55 -0.93 11.44
C GLN A 147 -9.74 -0.06 10.98
N GLN A 148 -9.84 0.28 9.70
CA GLN A 148 -10.99 1.00 9.16
C GLN A 148 -12.29 0.21 9.34
N LEU A 149 -12.27 -1.12 9.11
CA LEU A 149 -13.46 -1.96 9.31
C LEU A 149 -13.85 -2.03 10.79
N VAL A 150 -12.88 -2.12 11.70
CA VAL A 150 -13.15 -2.04 13.15
C VAL A 150 -13.86 -0.73 13.51
N VAL A 151 -13.38 0.40 12.98
CA VAL A 151 -14.02 1.73 13.18
C VAL A 151 -15.44 1.77 12.63
N MET A 152 -15.70 1.11 11.50
CA MET A 152 -17.02 1.05 10.88
C MET A 152 -17.96 0.05 11.54
N GLY A 153 -17.46 -0.88 12.35
CA GLY A 153 -18.24 -2.01 12.86
C GLY A 153 -18.55 -3.07 11.80
N ALA A 154 -17.77 -3.10 10.71
CA ALA A 154 -17.87 -4.08 9.64
C ALA A 154 -16.94 -5.27 9.89
N ARG A 155 -17.20 -6.41 9.23
CA ARG A 155 -16.42 -7.63 9.38
C ARG A 155 -15.29 -7.72 8.35
N ALA A 156 -14.21 -8.39 8.75
CA ALA A 156 -13.09 -8.73 7.88
C ALA A 156 -12.84 -10.24 7.93
N GLU A 157 -12.61 -10.82 6.76
CA GLU A 157 -12.03 -12.15 6.59
C GLU A 157 -10.74 -12.02 5.78
N SER A 158 -9.82 -12.99 5.93
CA SER A 158 -8.56 -12.93 5.20
C SER A 158 -7.90 -14.29 5.05
N PHE A 159 -6.97 -14.37 4.09
CA PHE A 159 -6.05 -15.48 3.94
C PHE A 159 -4.70 -14.98 3.39
N ASP A 160 -3.61 -15.62 3.78
CA ASP A 160 -2.28 -15.31 3.24
C ASP A 160 -2.15 -15.89 1.82
N VAL A 161 -2.02 -15.01 0.82
CA VAL A 161 -1.96 -15.40 -0.60
C VAL A 161 -0.75 -16.26 -0.93
N TYR A 162 0.31 -16.15 -0.15
CA TYR A 162 1.55 -16.86 -0.43
C TYR A 162 1.40 -18.39 -0.34
N ASP A 163 0.45 -18.86 0.46
CA ASP A 163 0.12 -20.28 0.55
C ASP A 163 -0.73 -20.78 -0.63
N TYR A 164 -1.27 -19.86 -1.43
CA TYR A 164 -2.22 -20.17 -2.50
C TYR A 164 -1.81 -19.62 -3.86
N ARG A 165 -0.51 -19.36 -4.10
CA ARG A 165 -0.02 -18.81 -5.37
C ARG A 165 -0.36 -19.69 -6.56
N GLY A 166 -0.62 -19.00 -7.71
CA GLY A 166 -1.06 -19.59 -8.97
C GLY A 166 -2.58 -19.65 -9.11
N ALA A 167 -3.08 -19.41 -10.33
CA ALA A 167 -4.50 -19.20 -10.63
C ALA A 167 -5.45 -20.25 -10.04
N ALA A 168 -5.12 -21.54 -10.17
CA ALA A 168 -6.00 -22.61 -9.70
C ALA A 168 -6.13 -22.67 -8.17
N ARG A 169 -5.02 -22.52 -7.44
CA ARG A 169 -5.01 -22.57 -5.98
C ARG A 169 -5.64 -21.31 -5.38
N LEU A 170 -5.28 -20.16 -5.93
CA LEU A 170 -5.85 -18.87 -5.52
C LEU A 170 -7.35 -18.84 -5.80
N GLY A 171 -7.76 -19.25 -7.00
CA GLY A 171 -9.17 -19.30 -7.38
C GLY A 171 -9.99 -20.18 -6.45
N ALA A 172 -9.55 -21.43 -6.17
CA ALA A 172 -10.24 -22.32 -5.27
C ALA A 172 -10.35 -21.76 -3.84
N LYS A 173 -9.27 -21.12 -3.35
CA LYS A 173 -9.27 -20.49 -2.03
C LYS A 173 -10.24 -19.30 -1.98
N LEU A 174 -10.21 -18.42 -2.97
CA LEU A 174 -11.09 -17.27 -3.07
C LEU A 174 -12.56 -17.70 -3.15
N GLU A 175 -12.86 -18.68 -4.01
CA GLU A 175 -14.22 -19.20 -4.20
C GLU A 175 -14.82 -19.76 -2.90
N SER A 176 -14.01 -20.41 -2.05
CA SER A 176 -14.47 -20.94 -0.76
C SER A 176 -15.00 -19.86 0.21
N TYR A 177 -14.57 -18.61 0.06
CA TYR A 177 -15.15 -17.46 0.78
C TYR A 177 -16.39 -16.91 0.07
N LEU A 178 -16.32 -16.78 -1.24
CA LEU A 178 -17.42 -16.20 -2.03
C LEU A 178 -18.70 -17.02 -1.98
N GLU A 179 -18.59 -18.36 -1.89
CA GLU A 179 -19.71 -19.28 -1.73
C GLU A 179 -20.51 -19.06 -0.44
N GLN A 180 -19.93 -18.42 0.57
CA GLN A 180 -20.61 -18.08 1.83
C GLN A 180 -21.68 -17.00 1.65
N GLY A 181 -21.58 -16.18 0.59
CA GLY A 181 -22.57 -15.17 0.22
C GLY A 181 -22.52 -13.88 1.06
N ASN A 182 -21.58 -13.74 2.01
CA ASN A 182 -21.46 -12.59 2.91
C ASN A 182 -20.40 -11.55 2.48
N ILE A 183 -19.64 -11.82 1.42
CA ILE A 183 -18.53 -10.95 0.99
C ILE A 183 -19.11 -9.72 0.25
N ALA A 184 -18.82 -8.54 0.78
CA ALA A 184 -19.19 -7.25 0.21
C ALA A 184 -18.16 -6.70 -0.78
N ALA A 185 -16.88 -6.98 -0.55
CA ALA A 185 -15.77 -6.57 -1.40
C ALA A 185 -14.54 -7.44 -1.16
N ILE A 186 -13.68 -7.53 -2.16
CA ILE A 186 -12.33 -8.13 -2.06
C ILE A 186 -11.33 -7.00 -2.12
N ILE A 187 -10.23 -7.07 -1.36
CA ILE A 187 -9.13 -6.12 -1.44
C ILE A 187 -7.77 -6.81 -1.46
N TYR A 188 -6.86 -6.27 -2.28
CA TYR A 188 -5.44 -6.62 -2.30
C TYR A 188 -4.60 -5.42 -2.76
N SER A 189 -3.27 -5.50 -2.61
CA SER A 189 -2.30 -4.57 -3.22
C SER A 189 -1.25 -5.34 -4.04
N SER A 190 -0.83 -4.76 -5.18
CA SER A 190 0.20 -5.34 -6.07
C SER A 190 0.98 -4.23 -6.78
N PRO A 191 2.30 -4.06 -6.54
CA PRO A 191 3.12 -4.76 -5.52
C PRO A 191 2.58 -4.63 -4.11
N ASN A 192 2.78 -5.66 -3.31
CA ASN A 192 2.17 -5.79 -1.99
C ASN A 192 2.95 -5.06 -0.88
N ASN A 193 2.27 -4.48 0.06
CA ASN A 193 2.80 -4.07 1.35
C ASN A 193 2.24 -5.01 2.43
N PRO A 194 3.06 -5.84 3.08
CA PRO A 194 4.52 -5.72 3.28
C PRO A 194 5.39 -6.62 2.40
N SER A 195 4.82 -7.63 1.76
CA SER A 195 5.57 -8.77 1.18
C SER A 195 6.36 -8.43 -0.09
N TRP A 196 5.95 -7.38 -0.80
CA TRP A 196 6.37 -7.03 -2.16
C TRP A 196 6.00 -8.05 -3.24
N VAL A 197 5.18 -9.03 -2.89
CA VAL A 197 4.60 -9.99 -3.85
C VAL A 197 3.79 -9.24 -4.90
N CYS A 198 3.98 -9.59 -6.16
CA CYS A 198 3.18 -9.13 -7.28
C CYS A 198 2.26 -10.26 -7.76
N LEU A 199 0.97 -9.96 -7.92
CA LEU A 199 0.04 -10.91 -8.51
C LEU A 199 0.27 -10.99 -10.02
N ARG A 200 0.24 -12.20 -10.56
CA ARG A 200 0.41 -12.47 -11.98
C ARG A 200 -0.90 -12.25 -12.73
N GLU A 201 -0.82 -12.11 -14.06
CA GLU A 201 -1.99 -11.93 -14.92
C GLU A 201 -3.00 -13.09 -14.77
N ASP A 202 -2.53 -14.35 -14.68
CA ASP A 202 -3.39 -15.52 -14.50
C ASP A 202 -4.08 -15.56 -13.09
N GLU A 203 -3.41 -15.05 -12.06
CA GLU A 203 -3.99 -14.89 -10.73
C GLU A 203 -5.05 -13.78 -10.71
N LEU A 204 -4.77 -12.65 -11.38
CA LEU A 204 -5.71 -11.52 -11.52
C LEU A 204 -6.92 -11.90 -12.35
N GLU A 205 -6.73 -12.70 -13.41
CA GLU A 205 -7.82 -13.28 -14.21
C GLU A 205 -8.74 -14.15 -13.34
N ALA A 206 -8.17 -15.03 -12.52
CA ALA A 206 -8.96 -15.87 -11.62
C ALA A 206 -9.76 -15.04 -10.61
N ILE A 207 -9.14 -14.00 -10.00
CA ILE A 207 -9.84 -13.07 -9.10
C ILE A 207 -10.97 -12.34 -9.83
N GLY A 208 -10.68 -11.79 -11.02
CA GLY A 208 -11.66 -11.01 -11.80
C GLY A 208 -12.86 -11.82 -12.24
N HIS A 209 -12.64 -13.03 -12.77
CA HIS A 209 -13.72 -13.92 -13.18
C HIS A 209 -14.61 -14.36 -12.02
N LEU A 210 -14.02 -14.68 -10.86
CA LEU A 210 -14.79 -15.01 -9.66
C LEU A 210 -15.55 -13.80 -9.13
N ALA A 211 -14.92 -12.64 -9.08
CA ALA A 211 -15.57 -11.39 -8.68
C ALA A 211 -16.78 -11.07 -9.57
N ALA A 212 -16.65 -11.22 -10.89
CA ALA A 212 -17.76 -11.06 -11.84
C ALA A 212 -18.85 -12.08 -11.62
N ARG A 213 -18.52 -13.36 -11.44
CA ARG A 213 -19.47 -14.46 -11.24
C ARG A 213 -20.29 -14.31 -9.95
N TYR A 214 -19.64 -13.91 -8.86
CA TYR A 214 -20.28 -13.72 -7.56
C TYR A 214 -20.81 -12.28 -7.34
N GLU A 215 -20.62 -11.41 -8.34
CA GLU A 215 -21.03 -10.00 -8.30
C GLU A 215 -20.46 -9.24 -7.10
N VAL A 216 -19.17 -9.42 -6.80
CA VAL A 216 -18.46 -8.79 -5.70
C VAL A 216 -17.45 -7.78 -6.25
N PRO A 217 -17.48 -6.51 -5.83
CA PRO A 217 -16.47 -5.51 -6.21
C PRO A 217 -15.06 -5.88 -5.72
N VAL A 218 -14.05 -5.60 -6.55
CA VAL A 218 -12.64 -5.73 -6.18
C VAL A 218 -12.00 -4.37 -6.02
N LEU A 219 -11.37 -4.14 -4.87
CA LEU A 219 -10.54 -2.99 -4.59
C LEU A 219 -9.08 -3.36 -4.84
N GLU A 220 -8.47 -2.71 -5.79
CA GLU A 220 -7.06 -2.88 -6.09
C GLU A 220 -6.28 -1.66 -5.57
N ASP A 221 -5.50 -1.84 -4.48
CA ASP A 221 -4.69 -0.78 -3.91
C ASP A 221 -3.35 -0.68 -4.66
N LEU A 222 -3.29 0.26 -5.60
CA LEU A 222 -2.14 0.56 -6.44
C LEU A 222 -1.24 1.66 -5.84
N ALA A 223 -1.07 1.66 -4.51
CA ALA A 223 -0.20 2.63 -3.83
C ALA A 223 1.24 2.60 -4.35
N TYR A 224 1.71 1.45 -4.84
CA TYR A 224 3.06 1.23 -5.40
C TYR A 224 3.01 1.07 -6.92
N PHE A 225 2.24 1.92 -7.57
CA PHE A 225 1.98 1.90 -9.01
C PHE A 225 3.28 1.86 -9.83
N ALA A 226 3.37 0.93 -10.78
CA ALA A 226 4.52 0.71 -11.68
C ALA A 226 5.86 0.42 -10.97
N MET A 227 5.86 -0.02 -9.72
CA MET A 227 7.08 -0.26 -8.93
C MET A 227 7.52 -1.75 -8.90
N ASP A 228 7.00 -2.59 -9.78
CA ASP A 228 7.67 -3.85 -10.13
C ASP A 228 8.81 -3.54 -11.10
N PHE A 229 10.02 -3.36 -10.54
CA PHE A 229 11.18 -2.92 -11.33
C PHE A 229 11.80 -4.01 -12.20
N ARG A 230 11.29 -5.25 -12.17
CA ARG A 230 11.67 -6.30 -13.14
C ARG A 230 11.22 -5.95 -14.56
N ARG A 231 10.21 -5.08 -14.70
CA ARG A 231 9.59 -4.68 -15.98
C ARG A 231 9.56 -3.16 -16.12
N ASP A 232 9.62 -2.66 -17.34
CA ASP A 232 9.46 -1.21 -17.60
C ASP A 232 7.98 -0.84 -17.73
N LEU A 233 7.30 -0.69 -16.59
CA LEU A 233 5.88 -0.30 -16.51
C LEU A 233 5.68 1.23 -16.64
N GLY A 234 6.72 1.99 -16.96
CA GLY A 234 6.70 3.45 -16.99
C GLY A 234 6.53 4.07 -18.39
N ARG A 235 6.20 3.28 -19.41
CA ARG A 235 5.97 3.76 -20.78
C ARG A 235 4.48 3.98 -21.04
N PRO A 236 4.05 5.22 -21.32
CA PRO A 236 2.65 5.47 -21.58
C PRO A 236 2.23 4.87 -22.92
N PHE A 237 1.07 4.20 -22.96
CA PHE A 237 0.44 3.58 -24.13
C PHE A 237 1.26 2.47 -24.80
N GLU A 238 2.26 1.95 -24.13
CA GLU A 238 3.11 0.87 -24.62
C GLU A 238 3.22 -0.26 -23.59
N PRO A 239 3.10 -1.53 -23.99
CA PRO A 239 3.33 -2.65 -23.09
C PRO A 239 4.82 -2.74 -22.69
N PRO A 240 5.13 -3.35 -21.52
CA PRO A 240 4.17 -3.96 -20.59
C PRO A 240 3.42 -2.91 -19.76
N TYR A 241 2.14 -3.19 -19.49
CA TYR A 241 1.29 -2.37 -18.64
C TYR A 241 1.30 -2.88 -17.19
N GLN A 242 0.89 -2.04 -16.25
CA GLN A 242 0.62 -2.46 -14.88
C GLN A 242 -0.43 -3.59 -14.89
N PRO A 243 -0.11 -4.79 -14.37
CA PRO A 243 -1.09 -5.85 -14.22
C PRO A 243 -2.25 -5.42 -13.33
N THR A 244 -3.48 -5.79 -13.69
CA THR A 244 -4.69 -5.33 -13.01
C THR A 244 -5.85 -6.30 -13.14
N VAL A 245 -6.69 -6.40 -12.11
CA VAL A 245 -7.97 -7.12 -12.17
C VAL A 245 -8.97 -6.46 -13.12
N ALA A 246 -8.82 -5.17 -13.40
CA ALA A 246 -9.76 -4.39 -14.21
C ALA A 246 -9.90 -4.89 -15.67
N ARG A 247 -9.01 -5.75 -16.13
CA ARG A 247 -9.11 -6.41 -17.45
C ARG A 247 -10.06 -7.63 -17.44
N TYR A 248 -10.41 -8.13 -16.25
CA TYR A 248 -11.12 -9.41 -16.09
C TYR A 248 -12.46 -9.28 -15.39
N THR A 249 -12.80 -8.08 -14.90
CA THR A 249 -14.10 -7.77 -14.31
C THR A 249 -14.45 -6.30 -14.52
N ASP A 250 -15.76 -6.02 -14.65
CA ASP A 250 -16.29 -4.64 -14.64
C ASP A 250 -16.71 -4.16 -13.24
N LEU A 251 -16.37 -4.91 -12.20
CA LEU A 251 -16.70 -4.58 -10.80
C LEU A 251 -15.41 -4.28 -10.04
N TYR A 252 -14.77 -3.14 -10.34
CA TYR A 252 -13.51 -2.77 -9.70
C TYR A 252 -13.46 -1.32 -9.24
N ILE A 253 -12.57 -1.08 -8.28
CA ILE A 253 -12.11 0.26 -7.85
C ILE A 253 -10.59 0.20 -7.80
N LEU A 254 -9.91 0.94 -8.69
CA LEU A 254 -8.46 1.11 -8.63
C LEU A 254 -8.13 2.31 -7.75
N LEU A 255 -7.30 2.13 -6.74
CA LEU A 255 -6.87 3.18 -5.84
C LEU A 255 -5.46 3.65 -6.21
N ILE A 256 -5.36 4.73 -6.98
CA ILE A 256 -4.09 5.29 -7.45
C ILE A 256 -3.68 6.43 -6.51
N SER A 257 -2.51 6.28 -5.89
CA SER A 257 -2.00 7.24 -4.90
C SER A 257 -0.89 8.11 -5.45
N GLY A 258 -0.92 9.41 -5.14
CA GLY A 258 0.23 10.29 -5.34
C GLY A 258 1.40 10.01 -4.38
N SER A 259 1.18 9.21 -3.34
CA SER A 259 2.12 9.11 -2.21
C SER A 259 3.46 8.46 -2.54
N LYS A 260 3.50 7.40 -3.36
CA LYS A 260 4.73 6.62 -3.59
C LYS A 260 5.31 6.86 -4.98
N ALA A 261 4.55 6.58 -6.03
CA ALA A 261 5.01 6.74 -7.41
C ALA A 261 5.44 8.18 -7.76
N PHE A 262 4.82 9.18 -7.11
CA PHE A 262 5.13 10.60 -7.32
C PHE A 262 5.80 11.27 -6.11
N SER A 263 6.17 10.52 -5.08
CA SER A 263 6.77 11.06 -3.83
C SER A 263 5.96 12.21 -3.21
N TYR A 264 4.62 12.17 -3.32
CA TYR A 264 3.71 13.27 -2.95
C TYR A 264 2.85 12.95 -1.71
N ALA A 265 3.40 12.18 -0.77
CA ALA A 265 2.67 11.63 0.39
C ALA A 265 2.13 12.71 1.34
N GLY A 266 2.83 13.84 1.47
CA GLY A 266 2.46 14.94 2.38
C GLY A 266 1.15 15.63 1.98
N GLN A 267 0.84 15.69 0.70
CA GLN A 267 -0.33 16.40 0.18
C GLN A 267 -1.63 15.60 0.25
N ARG A 268 -1.58 14.34 0.67
CA ARG A 268 -2.76 13.51 0.91
C ARG A 268 -3.71 13.47 -0.30
N ILE A 269 -3.19 13.13 -1.48
CA ILE A 269 -3.95 13.09 -2.73
C ILE A 269 -3.85 11.72 -3.40
N GLY A 270 -4.96 11.26 -3.97
CA GLY A 270 -5.10 10.08 -4.80
C GLY A 270 -6.41 10.12 -5.57
N VAL A 271 -6.65 9.09 -6.36
CA VAL A 271 -7.89 8.93 -7.14
C VAL A 271 -8.42 7.51 -6.92
N ALA A 272 -9.72 7.39 -6.62
CA ALA A 272 -10.47 6.16 -6.72
C ALA A 272 -11.08 6.09 -8.14
N CYS A 273 -10.58 5.15 -8.95
CA CYS A 273 -11.07 4.93 -10.32
C CYS A 273 -12.10 3.79 -10.28
N ILE A 274 -13.38 4.17 -10.22
CA ILE A 274 -14.53 3.25 -10.14
C ILE A 274 -14.95 2.91 -11.57
N SER A 275 -15.01 1.61 -11.92
CA SER A 275 -15.46 1.18 -13.25
C SER A 275 -16.83 1.73 -13.59
N ASP A 276 -17.08 2.03 -14.87
CA ASP A 276 -18.34 2.63 -15.33
C ASP A 276 -19.57 1.78 -14.94
N LYS A 277 -19.44 0.46 -15.04
CA LYS A 277 -20.52 -0.46 -14.66
C LYS A 277 -20.84 -0.40 -13.17
N LEU A 278 -19.81 -0.40 -12.31
CA LEU A 278 -20.02 -0.27 -10.85
C LEU A 278 -20.53 1.13 -10.50
N TYR A 279 -19.99 2.18 -11.10
CA TYR A 279 -20.36 3.57 -10.85
C TYR A 279 -21.86 3.81 -11.06
N HIS A 280 -22.42 3.28 -12.15
CA HIS A 280 -23.83 3.45 -12.52
C HIS A 280 -24.77 2.37 -11.96
N ARG A 281 -24.24 1.38 -11.24
CA ARG A 281 -25.05 0.30 -10.69
C ARG A 281 -25.83 0.76 -9.46
N ALA A 282 -27.15 0.52 -9.47
CA ALA A 282 -28.01 0.72 -8.31
C ALA A 282 -27.99 -0.53 -7.41
N PHE A 283 -28.03 -0.30 -6.09
CA PHE A 283 -28.03 -1.36 -5.08
C PHE A 283 -29.21 -1.19 -4.11
N PRO A 284 -29.89 -2.28 -3.73
CA PRO A 284 -31.06 -2.21 -2.83
C PRO A 284 -30.74 -1.59 -1.46
N GLY A 285 -29.59 -1.96 -0.88
CA GLY A 285 -29.17 -1.43 0.41
C GLY A 285 -28.87 0.08 0.36
N LEU A 286 -28.22 0.56 -0.72
CA LEU A 286 -27.96 1.98 -0.93
C LEU A 286 -29.26 2.74 -1.16
N GLN A 287 -30.21 2.18 -1.94
CA GLN A 287 -31.52 2.78 -2.14
C GLN A 287 -32.32 2.90 -0.83
N ALA A 288 -32.34 1.85 -0.03
CA ALA A 288 -33.03 1.84 1.26
C ALA A 288 -32.44 2.88 2.23
N ARG A 289 -31.14 3.04 2.24
CA ARG A 289 -30.43 3.95 3.17
C ARG A 289 -30.42 5.41 2.72
N TYR A 290 -30.23 5.67 1.42
CA TYR A 290 -29.96 7.01 0.90
C TYR A 290 -31.03 7.54 -0.06
N GLY A 291 -32.03 6.73 -0.37
CA GLY A 291 -33.08 7.04 -1.33
C GLY A 291 -32.79 6.58 -2.75
N ALA A 292 -33.80 6.55 -3.60
CA ALA A 292 -33.66 6.17 -4.99
C ALA A 292 -32.82 7.18 -5.78
N PRO A 293 -32.03 6.74 -6.78
CA PRO A 293 -31.95 5.35 -7.29
C PRO A 293 -30.97 4.46 -6.50
N GLY A 294 -30.23 4.93 -5.50
CA GLY A 294 -29.22 4.16 -4.75
C GLY A 294 -28.04 3.72 -5.62
N THR A 295 -27.62 4.56 -6.55
CA THR A 295 -26.54 4.31 -7.50
C THR A 295 -25.18 4.46 -6.81
N PHE A 296 -24.25 3.53 -7.05
CA PHE A 296 -22.98 3.43 -6.32
C PHE A 296 -22.16 4.72 -6.36
N GLY A 297 -21.83 5.24 -7.56
CA GLY A 297 -20.98 6.42 -7.72
C GLY A 297 -21.53 7.67 -7.03
N PRO A 298 -22.80 8.07 -7.31
CA PRO A 298 -23.44 9.18 -6.60
C PRO A 298 -23.50 9.00 -5.07
N VAL A 299 -23.73 7.80 -4.55
CA VAL A 299 -23.70 7.55 -3.10
C VAL A 299 -22.28 7.67 -2.56
N PHE A 300 -21.28 7.07 -3.23
CA PHE A 300 -19.88 7.17 -2.87
C PHE A 300 -19.44 8.65 -2.75
N ILE A 301 -19.78 9.48 -3.73
CA ILE A 301 -19.38 10.90 -3.76
C ILE A 301 -20.22 11.74 -2.81
N HIS A 302 -21.56 11.80 -3.05
CA HIS A 302 -22.44 12.81 -2.44
C HIS A 302 -22.96 12.41 -1.07
N ARG A 303 -22.77 11.16 -0.63
CA ARG A 303 -23.15 10.72 0.72
C ARG A 303 -21.92 10.40 1.55
N VAL A 304 -21.04 9.54 1.06
CA VAL A 304 -19.90 9.04 1.84
C VAL A 304 -18.75 10.04 1.86
N LEU A 305 -18.18 10.41 0.72
CA LEU A 305 -17.06 11.37 0.69
C LEU A 305 -17.46 12.76 1.17
N TYR A 306 -18.66 13.20 0.81
CA TYR A 306 -19.18 14.48 1.30
C TYR A 306 -19.24 14.54 2.83
N ALA A 307 -19.74 13.47 3.46
CA ALA A 307 -19.81 13.38 4.92
C ALA A 307 -18.42 13.28 5.59
N LEU A 308 -17.44 12.71 4.90
CA LEU A 308 -16.09 12.54 5.45
C LEU A 308 -15.24 13.82 5.41
N SER A 309 -15.33 14.61 4.34
CA SER A 309 -14.41 15.74 4.15
C SER A 309 -14.97 16.90 3.32
N SER A 310 -16.20 16.81 2.79
CA SER A 310 -16.77 17.82 1.88
C SER A 310 -15.90 18.15 0.66
N GLY A 311 -15.05 17.22 0.25
CA GLY A 311 -14.15 17.34 -0.89
C GLY A 311 -12.69 17.03 -0.53
N THR A 312 -11.88 16.91 -1.56
CA THR A 312 -10.43 16.63 -1.45
C THR A 312 -9.64 17.93 -1.62
N GLY A 313 -8.48 18.05 -1.00
CA GLY A 313 -7.65 19.26 -1.03
C GLY A 313 -7.51 19.87 -2.43
N HIS A 314 -7.94 21.13 -2.59
CA HIS A 314 -8.14 21.78 -3.89
C HIS A 314 -6.83 21.89 -4.67
N SER A 315 -5.78 22.50 -4.08
CA SER A 315 -4.47 22.67 -4.73
C SER A 315 -3.78 21.34 -5.07
N ALA A 316 -3.92 20.34 -4.21
CA ALA A 316 -3.34 19.02 -4.42
C ALA A 316 -3.93 18.29 -5.64
N GLN A 317 -5.18 18.57 -6.00
CA GLN A 317 -5.78 18.03 -7.23
C GLN A 317 -5.09 18.54 -8.49
N TYR A 318 -4.71 19.83 -8.52
CA TYR A 318 -3.93 20.40 -9.63
C TYR A 318 -2.55 19.76 -9.73
N ALA A 319 -1.90 19.53 -8.60
CA ALA A 319 -0.61 18.83 -8.57
C ALA A 319 -0.69 17.43 -9.17
N LEU A 320 -1.65 16.62 -8.71
CA LEU A 320 -1.78 15.23 -9.20
C LEU A 320 -2.18 15.20 -10.69
N ALA A 321 -3.05 16.10 -11.13
CA ALA A 321 -3.43 16.21 -12.53
C ALA A 321 -2.22 16.55 -13.42
N ALA A 322 -1.37 17.49 -12.99
CA ALA A 322 -0.15 17.86 -13.75
C ALA A 322 0.84 16.70 -13.84
N MET A 323 1.04 15.95 -12.73
CA MET A 323 1.91 14.78 -12.72
C MET A 323 1.38 13.66 -13.62
N MET A 324 0.09 13.34 -13.56
CA MET A 324 -0.55 12.34 -14.42
C MET A 324 -0.50 12.75 -15.90
N ARG A 325 -0.73 14.04 -16.21
CA ARG A 325 -0.59 14.57 -17.56
C ARG A 325 0.81 14.41 -18.10
N ALA A 326 1.82 14.90 -17.38
CA ALA A 326 3.20 14.86 -17.81
C ALA A 326 3.70 13.40 -17.97
N ALA A 327 3.24 12.48 -17.09
CA ALA A 327 3.51 11.07 -17.21
C ALA A 327 2.88 10.48 -18.49
N SER A 328 1.60 10.76 -18.75
CA SER A 328 0.89 10.29 -19.95
C SER A 328 1.39 10.91 -21.24
N ASP A 329 1.97 12.12 -21.20
CA ASP A 329 2.66 12.77 -22.32
C ASP A 329 4.07 12.23 -22.55
N GLY A 330 4.59 11.36 -21.66
CA GLY A 330 5.93 10.81 -21.70
C GLY A 330 7.04 11.83 -21.34
N THR A 331 6.67 13.01 -20.84
CA THR A 331 7.61 14.08 -20.44
C THR A 331 8.07 13.94 -18.99
N TYR A 332 7.40 13.10 -18.20
CA TYR A 332 7.75 12.82 -16.81
C TYR A 332 7.83 11.30 -16.56
N ARG A 333 9.03 10.81 -16.42
CA ARG A 333 9.30 9.38 -16.17
C ARG A 333 9.33 9.07 -14.67
N PHE A 334 8.18 9.16 -14.02
CA PHE A 334 8.03 8.98 -12.56
C PHE A 334 8.62 7.67 -12.05
N ARG A 335 8.51 6.57 -12.84
CA ARG A 335 9.04 5.25 -12.47
C ARG A 335 10.56 5.27 -12.34
N ASP A 336 11.26 6.02 -13.19
CA ASP A 336 12.72 6.09 -13.18
C ASP A 336 13.21 6.80 -11.91
N GLU A 337 12.52 7.83 -11.44
CA GLU A 337 12.86 8.52 -10.19
C GLU A 337 12.78 7.57 -8.97
N VAL A 338 11.75 6.72 -8.91
CA VAL A 338 11.55 5.80 -7.78
C VAL A 338 12.30 4.47 -7.94
N SER A 339 12.97 4.22 -9.06
CA SER A 339 13.71 2.97 -9.32
C SER A 339 14.86 2.74 -8.34
N VAL A 340 15.39 3.79 -7.75
CA VAL A 340 16.41 3.74 -6.69
C VAL A 340 15.99 2.85 -5.50
N TYR A 341 14.68 2.70 -5.23
CA TYR A 341 14.22 1.81 -4.18
C TYR A 341 14.50 0.34 -4.49
N GLY A 342 14.45 -0.05 -5.77
CA GLY A 342 14.84 -1.39 -6.21
C GLY A 342 16.32 -1.65 -5.99
N GLU A 343 17.20 -0.70 -6.35
CA GLU A 343 18.63 -0.84 -6.12
C GLU A 343 18.96 -0.92 -4.62
N ARG A 344 18.32 -0.07 -3.81
CA ARG A 344 18.47 -0.11 -2.35
C ARG A 344 18.05 -1.46 -1.78
N ALA A 345 16.90 -1.99 -2.21
CA ALA A 345 16.41 -3.30 -1.78
C ALA A 345 17.41 -4.42 -2.09
N ARG A 346 17.93 -4.45 -3.31
CA ARG A 346 18.93 -5.46 -3.73
C ARG A 346 20.15 -5.43 -2.82
N ARG A 347 20.77 -4.26 -2.61
CA ARG A 347 21.95 -4.11 -1.75
C ARG A 347 21.67 -4.51 -0.29
N LEU A 348 20.53 -4.10 0.26
CA LEU A 348 20.16 -4.45 1.63
C LEU A 348 19.91 -5.95 1.78
N LYS A 349 19.16 -6.57 0.86
CA LYS A 349 18.94 -8.02 0.84
C LYS A 349 20.27 -8.79 0.82
N GLU A 350 21.21 -8.39 -0.03
CA GLU A 350 22.54 -9.02 -0.10
C GLU A 350 23.29 -8.98 1.24
N ILE A 351 23.21 -7.87 1.98
CA ILE A 351 23.83 -7.75 3.30
C ILE A 351 23.15 -8.72 4.28
N PHE A 352 21.83 -8.67 4.42
CA PHE A 352 21.12 -9.54 5.35
C PHE A 352 21.36 -11.04 5.05
N LEU A 353 21.28 -11.44 3.78
CA LEU A 353 21.48 -12.83 3.37
C LEU A 353 22.89 -13.36 3.66
N ARG A 354 23.91 -12.52 3.52
CA ARG A 354 25.29 -12.88 3.88
C ARG A 354 25.46 -13.21 5.36
N HIS A 355 24.63 -12.61 6.22
CA HIS A 355 24.70 -12.76 7.69
C HIS A 355 23.64 -13.68 8.26
N GLY A 356 23.18 -14.66 7.47
CA GLY A 356 22.34 -15.75 7.94
C GLY A 356 20.85 -15.45 8.02
N PHE A 357 20.39 -14.29 7.60
CA PHE A 357 18.97 -13.99 7.42
C PHE A 357 18.42 -14.70 6.17
N TYR A 358 17.11 -14.83 6.10
CA TYR A 358 16.42 -15.33 4.92
C TYR A 358 15.28 -14.39 4.52
N LEU A 359 14.84 -14.44 3.27
CA LEU A 359 13.64 -13.71 2.81
C LEU A 359 12.40 -14.51 3.20
N VAL A 360 11.43 -13.84 3.85
CA VAL A 360 10.18 -14.49 4.29
C VAL A 360 9.23 -14.73 3.12
N TYR A 361 9.13 -13.74 2.24
CA TYR A 361 8.45 -13.81 0.94
C TYR A 361 9.54 -13.68 -0.12
N ASP A 362 9.91 -14.76 -0.76
CA ASP A 362 11.08 -14.83 -1.63
C ASP A 362 10.75 -15.06 -3.11
N THR A 363 9.56 -15.59 -3.42
CA THR A 363 9.17 -15.94 -4.78
C THR A 363 7.81 -15.39 -5.19
N ASP A 364 7.69 -15.01 -6.46
CA ASP A 364 6.44 -14.76 -7.18
C ASP A 364 6.16 -15.94 -8.10
N VAL A 365 5.59 -17.04 -7.56
CA VAL A 365 5.34 -18.32 -8.21
C VAL A 365 6.64 -19.00 -8.66
N ASP A 366 7.18 -18.61 -9.82
CA ASP A 366 8.34 -19.22 -10.49
C ASP A 366 9.53 -18.25 -10.68
N GLU A 367 9.40 -17.02 -10.22
CA GLU A 367 10.48 -16.02 -10.25
C GLU A 367 10.72 -15.41 -8.86
N PRO A 368 11.92 -14.88 -8.56
CA PRO A 368 12.17 -14.17 -7.30
C PRO A 368 11.25 -12.96 -7.15
N VAL A 369 10.81 -12.66 -5.91
CA VAL A 369 10.11 -11.42 -5.60
C VAL A 369 10.97 -10.22 -5.99
N ALA A 370 10.37 -9.24 -6.66
CA ALA A 370 11.04 -8.03 -7.13
C ALA A 370 11.78 -7.30 -6.01
N ASP A 371 12.84 -6.60 -6.37
CA ASP A 371 13.43 -5.57 -5.52
C ASP A 371 12.57 -4.29 -5.58
N GLY A 372 12.32 -3.66 -4.43
CA GLY A 372 11.45 -2.50 -4.43
C GLY A 372 11.44 -1.70 -3.12
N PHE A 373 10.28 -1.13 -2.81
CA PHE A 373 10.11 -0.26 -1.65
C PHE A 373 10.18 -1.00 -0.32
N TYR A 374 9.77 -2.28 -0.32
CA TYR A 374 9.85 -3.19 0.83
C TYR A 374 10.51 -4.51 0.44
N PHE A 375 11.04 -5.17 1.46
CA PHE A 375 11.34 -6.60 1.45
C PHE A 375 11.09 -7.17 2.84
N THR A 376 11.06 -8.50 2.95
CA THR A 376 10.80 -9.16 4.22
C THR A 376 11.94 -10.08 4.60
N ILE A 377 12.35 -10.01 5.86
CA ILE A 377 13.46 -10.81 6.39
C ILE A 377 13.03 -11.56 7.64
N GLY A 378 13.61 -12.74 7.81
CA GLY A 378 13.55 -13.53 9.03
C GLY A 378 14.94 -14.00 9.45
N TYR A 379 15.07 -14.48 10.68
CA TYR A 379 16.29 -15.10 11.17
C TYR A 379 15.96 -16.44 11.85
N PRO A 380 16.79 -17.50 11.67
CA PRO A 380 16.51 -18.80 12.27
C PRO A 380 16.28 -18.72 13.78
N ASN A 381 15.28 -19.44 14.26
CA ASN A 381 14.94 -19.55 15.69
C ASN A 381 14.47 -18.26 16.38
N LEU A 382 14.19 -17.17 15.65
CA LEU A 382 13.59 -15.96 16.19
C LEU A 382 12.21 -15.73 15.53
N THR A 383 11.22 -15.41 16.35
CA THR A 383 9.93 -14.86 15.88
C THR A 383 10.10 -13.45 15.34
N GLY A 384 9.11 -12.93 14.62
CA GLY A 384 9.15 -11.56 14.13
C GLY A 384 9.33 -10.52 15.24
N GLY A 385 8.59 -10.67 16.35
CA GLY A 385 8.71 -9.79 17.51
C GLY A 385 10.07 -9.87 18.20
N GLU A 386 10.61 -11.07 18.40
CA GLU A 386 11.95 -11.28 18.99
C GLU A 386 13.02 -10.68 18.10
N LEU A 387 12.95 -10.89 16.78
CA LEU A 387 13.90 -10.35 15.83
C LEU A 387 13.86 -8.82 15.79
N ALA A 388 12.65 -8.23 15.80
CA ALA A 388 12.50 -6.77 15.84
C ALA A 388 13.11 -6.17 17.10
N HIS A 389 12.85 -6.79 18.25
CA HIS A 389 13.40 -6.36 19.54
C HIS A 389 14.94 -6.50 19.55
N GLU A 390 15.45 -7.64 19.12
CA GLU A 390 16.88 -7.91 19.09
C GLU A 390 17.64 -6.93 18.20
N LEU A 391 17.12 -6.62 17.00
CA LEU A 391 17.73 -5.66 16.07
C LEU A 391 17.81 -4.24 16.64
N MET A 392 16.93 -3.85 17.58
CA MET A 392 17.02 -2.55 18.26
C MET A 392 18.35 -2.37 19.00
N TYR A 393 18.90 -3.41 19.58
CA TYR A 393 20.21 -3.36 20.26
C TYR A 393 21.36 -3.13 19.27
N TYR A 394 21.14 -3.44 18.00
CA TYR A 394 22.10 -3.20 16.92
C TYR A 394 21.82 -1.90 16.16
N GLY A 395 20.85 -1.09 16.64
CA GLY A 395 20.49 0.18 15.99
C GLY A 395 19.86 0.00 14.61
N VAL A 396 19.08 -1.07 14.44
CA VAL A 396 18.30 -1.35 13.24
C VAL A 396 16.83 -1.48 13.63
N SER A 397 15.95 -0.76 12.96
CA SER A 397 14.50 -0.84 13.20
C SER A 397 13.74 -1.30 11.96
N ALA A 398 12.85 -2.27 12.14
CA ALA A 398 11.96 -2.79 11.11
C ALA A 398 10.62 -3.18 11.76
N LEU A 399 9.60 -3.49 10.96
CA LEU A 399 8.25 -3.74 11.47
C LEU A 399 7.94 -5.24 11.49
N PRO A 400 7.49 -5.82 12.63
CA PRO A 400 7.00 -7.20 12.67
C PRO A 400 5.86 -7.45 11.70
N LEU A 401 5.84 -8.64 11.08
CA LEU A 401 4.80 -9.05 10.14
C LEU A 401 3.47 -9.43 10.83
N ASP A 402 3.49 -9.69 12.12
CA ASP A 402 2.35 -10.20 12.90
C ASP A 402 1.08 -9.34 12.77
N THR A 403 1.23 -8.03 12.58
CA THR A 403 0.08 -7.10 12.44
C THR A 403 -0.46 -7.02 11.02
N THR A 404 0.19 -7.63 10.03
CA THR A 404 -0.12 -7.45 8.60
C THR A 404 -1.07 -8.51 8.03
N GLY A 405 -1.47 -9.48 8.84
CA GLY A 405 -2.22 -10.66 8.39
C GLY A 405 -1.33 -11.74 7.78
N SER A 406 -0.01 -11.57 7.81
CA SER A 406 0.95 -12.62 7.46
C SER A 406 0.84 -13.80 8.43
N LEU A 407 0.85 -15.01 7.89
CA LEU A 407 0.97 -16.25 8.68
C LEU A 407 2.45 -16.63 8.92
N ARG A 408 3.39 -15.82 8.43
CA ARG A 408 4.83 -16.05 8.51
C ARG A 408 5.48 -15.13 9.52
N GLN A 409 6.51 -15.65 10.19
CA GLN A 409 7.31 -14.89 11.12
C GLN A 409 8.42 -14.13 10.40
N GLY A 410 8.65 -12.89 10.80
CA GLY A 410 9.70 -12.03 10.26
C GLY A 410 9.35 -10.55 10.31
N LEU A 411 10.11 -9.77 9.58
CA LEU A 411 10.03 -8.32 9.55
C LEU A 411 9.81 -7.78 8.15
N ARG A 412 9.07 -6.68 8.05
CA ARG A 412 9.06 -5.79 6.89
C ARG A 412 10.16 -4.76 7.04
N ALA A 413 11.05 -4.68 6.07
CA ALA A 413 12.08 -3.67 5.94
C ALA A 413 11.74 -2.71 4.80
N CYS A 414 11.77 -1.40 5.07
CA CYS A 414 11.56 -0.34 4.08
C CYS A 414 12.91 0.24 3.61
N THR A 415 13.03 0.47 2.31
CA THR A 415 14.28 0.92 1.67
C THR A 415 14.38 2.44 1.54
N SER A 416 13.31 3.18 1.84
CA SER A 416 13.13 4.56 1.39
C SER A 416 14.12 5.57 2.01
N PHE A 417 14.50 5.40 3.27
CA PHE A 417 15.36 6.34 4.00
C PHE A 417 16.83 5.96 4.06
N ILE A 418 17.22 4.84 3.45
CA ILE A 418 18.61 4.36 3.48
C ILE A 418 19.53 5.34 2.78
N GLN A 419 20.62 5.70 3.47
CA GLN A 419 21.70 6.54 2.96
C GLN A 419 22.90 5.70 2.58
N ASP A 420 23.76 6.20 1.68
CA ASP A 420 24.88 5.42 1.15
C ASP A 420 25.86 4.94 2.23
N HIS A 421 26.17 5.77 3.22
CA HIS A 421 27.05 5.40 4.33
C HIS A 421 26.47 4.31 5.25
N GLN A 422 25.16 4.11 5.23
CA GLN A 422 24.49 3.13 6.08
C GLN A 422 24.64 1.68 5.60
N TYR A 423 25.08 1.44 4.37
CA TYR A 423 25.34 0.07 3.91
C TYR A 423 26.53 -0.55 4.66
N ASP A 424 27.65 0.16 4.77
CA ASP A 424 28.83 -0.32 5.50
C ASP A 424 28.50 -0.48 7.00
N LEU A 425 27.74 0.47 7.54
CA LEU A 425 27.26 0.41 8.93
C LEU A 425 26.35 -0.81 9.16
N LEU A 426 25.44 -1.11 8.24
CA LEU A 426 24.58 -2.30 8.32
C LEU A 426 25.41 -3.58 8.23
N GLU A 427 26.39 -3.66 7.32
CA GLU A 427 27.29 -4.80 7.17
C GLU A 427 27.98 -5.11 8.49
N GLU A 428 28.62 -4.10 9.13
CA GLU A 428 29.31 -4.24 10.41
C GLU A 428 28.36 -4.76 11.52
N ARG A 429 27.13 -4.22 11.57
CA ARG A 429 26.14 -4.59 12.58
C ARG A 429 25.62 -6.00 12.39
N MET A 430 25.37 -6.41 11.16
CA MET A 430 24.86 -7.74 10.84
C MET A 430 25.95 -8.81 11.00
N GLU A 431 27.22 -8.51 10.71
CA GLU A 431 28.34 -9.37 11.05
C GLU A 431 28.45 -9.61 12.56
N ARG A 432 28.25 -8.55 13.37
CA ARG A 432 28.23 -8.68 14.84
C ARG A 432 27.02 -9.47 15.31
N PHE A 433 25.84 -9.20 14.75
CA PHE A 433 24.60 -9.94 15.03
C PHE A 433 24.80 -11.43 14.78
N GLU A 434 25.30 -11.80 13.60
CA GLU A 434 25.54 -13.19 13.21
C GLU A 434 26.48 -13.90 14.22
N ARG A 435 27.62 -13.28 14.57
CA ARG A 435 28.58 -13.86 15.54
C ARG A 435 27.95 -14.18 16.89
N GLU A 436 26.99 -13.37 17.34
CA GLU A 436 26.35 -13.55 18.64
C GLU A 436 25.15 -14.51 18.61
N HIS A 437 24.54 -14.73 17.43
CA HIS A 437 23.38 -15.60 17.25
C HIS A 437 23.66 -16.91 16.51
N ARG A 438 24.87 -17.06 15.95
CA ARG A 438 25.30 -18.31 15.30
C ARG A 438 25.53 -19.38 16.38
N LYS A 439 24.57 -20.30 16.52
CA LYS A 439 24.70 -21.53 17.33
C LYS A 439 24.93 -22.75 16.45
#